data_49201b677f9152f6ad14f079a21649fb
#
_entry.id   49201b677f9152f6ad14f079a21649fb
#
_cell.length_a   1.000
_cell.length_b   1.000
_cell.length_c   1.000
_cell.angle_alpha   90.00
_cell.angle_beta   90.00
_cell.angle_gamma   90.00
#
_symmetry.space_group_name_H-M   'P 1'
#
loop_
_entity.id
_entity.type
_entity.pdbx_description
1 polymer ?
#
loop_
_entity_poly.entity_id
_entity_poly.type
_entity_poly.pdbx_seq_one_letter_code
_entity_poly.pdbx_strand_id
1 'polypeptide(L)'
;MIEKMKFLSITGPKADIDRVVNTYLSKYEIHLENALSELTAVESLSPFMEINPYKEALSTANSFYDELADPEKISAKPMDTEQALNTIRRIQSDYQELSNKRADLESQLAALDESLRVIRPFRNINYNISSILKFQFIHFRFGRIEKEYYQKFEKYIYENLDTIFIKCDEDDQYVWGLYFVPEHEAQKVKAVYSSMHFERIYMPDTYEGTAKESFEQLTETRNRAAADLASADQKKADFLLRNQKDIVASRNAIAQLSGNFDVRRLAACTHGDKDVFYILCGWMTEKDAHSFQNDIKDDSRIFCIIDGEEDEHLKPGIHQQPPTKLKNPKLFKPFEMYIKMYGLPAYNEMDPTWFVALTYSFIFGAMFGDVGQGLLLFIGGFLLYKFKHITLAGIISCAGVFSTIFGFMFGSIFGFEDVIPALWLRPMNNMTVSYTHLTLPTNSRV
;
A
#
# COMPACT_ATOMS: atom_id res chain seq x y z
N MET A 1 32.11 3.49 7.99
CA MET A 1 32.97 2.28 8.07
C MET A 1 32.10 1.06 7.86
N ILE A 2 32.61 0.06 7.14
CA ILE A 2 31.94 -1.24 6.98
C ILE A 2 32.29 -2.10 8.21
N GLU A 3 31.30 -2.75 8.85
CA GLU A 3 31.52 -3.69 9.94
C GLU A 3 32.13 -4.98 9.41
N LYS A 4 33.04 -5.55 10.16
CA LYS A 4 33.57 -6.89 9.86
C LYS A 4 32.50 -7.93 10.07
N MET A 5 32.25 -8.75 9.04
CA MET A 5 31.29 -9.85 9.06
C MET A 5 32.03 -11.17 9.21
N LYS A 6 31.42 -12.11 9.94
CA LYS A 6 31.90 -13.49 10.09
C LYS A 6 30.82 -14.44 9.59
N PHE A 7 31.23 -15.47 8.86
CA PHE A 7 30.33 -16.53 8.45
C PHE A 7 30.19 -17.56 9.58
N LEU A 8 28.97 -17.98 9.83
CA LEU A 8 28.64 -18.94 10.86
C LEU A 8 27.89 -20.11 10.24
N SER A 9 28.31 -21.32 10.65
CA SER A 9 27.59 -22.56 10.40
C SER A 9 27.05 -23.08 11.71
N ILE A 10 25.74 -23.14 11.88
CA ILE A 10 25.05 -23.53 13.10
C ILE A 10 24.39 -24.87 12.86
N THR A 11 24.76 -25.89 13.67
CA THR A 11 24.27 -27.25 13.52
C THR A 11 23.63 -27.75 14.82
N GLY A 12 22.54 -28.49 14.70
CA GLY A 12 21.84 -29.09 15.83
C GLY A 12 20.81 -30.12 15.37
N PRO A 13 20.17 -30.86 16.32
CA PRO A 13 19.11 -31.80 15.97
C PRO A 13 17.95 -31.13 15.25
N LYS A 14 17.38 -31.73 14.20
CA LYS A 14 16.32 -31.19 13.38
C LYS A 14 15.12 -30.67 14.20
N ALA A 15 14.77 -31.36 15.27
CA ALA A 15 13.66 -31.01 16.15
C ALA A 15 13.88 -29.70 16.96
N ASP A 16 15.15 -29.32 17.16
CA ASP A 16 15.52 -28.17 18.01
C ASP A 16 15.64 -26.84 17.24
N ILE A 17 15.45 -26.83 15.92
CA ILE A 17 15.66 -25.62 15.09
C ILE A 17 14.85 -24.41 15.58
N ASP A 18 13.57 -24.60 15.92
CA ASP A 18 12.71 -23.50 16.40
C ASP A 18 13.15 -22.97 17.76
N ARG A 19 13.57 -23.85 18.65
CA ARG A 19 14.12 -23.46 19.94
C ARG A 19 15.36 -22.57 19.76
N VAL A 20 16.24 -22.97 18.87
CA VAL A 20 17.48 -22.23 18.58
C VAL A 20 17.17 -20.87 17.96
N VAL A 21 16.25 -20.84 16.98
CA VAL A 21 15.81 -19.58 16.34
C VAL A 21 15.19 -18.63 17.38
N ASN A 22 14.26 -19.12 18.20
CA ASN A 22 13.53 -18.27 19.14
C ASN A 22 14.35 -17.86 20.36
N THR A 23 15.24 -18.75 20.86
CA THR A 23 15.96 -18.49 22.13
C THR A 23 17.25 -17.72 21.90
N TYR A 24 17.97 -18.02 20.83
CA TYR A 24 19.30 -17.50 20.57
C TYR A 24 19.35 -16.56 19.37
N LEU A 25 18.93 -16.99 18.17
CA LEU A 25 19.07 -16.20 16.94
C LEU A 25 18.23 -14.93 16.95
N SER A 26 17.06 -14.95 17.60
CA SER A 26 16.17 -13.78 17.71
C SER A 26 16.81 -12.58 18.43
N LYS A 27 17.89 -12.79 19.19
CA LYS A 27 18.62 -11.72 19.91
C LYS A 27 19.63 -10.98 19.04
N TYR A 28 20.00 -11.54 17.90
CA TYR A 28 21.08 -11.07 17.04
C TYR A 28 20.57 -10.78 15.63
N GLU A 29 21.23 -9.85 14.96
CA GLU A 29 20.98 -9.58 13.55
C GLU A 29 21.85 -10.50 12.69
N ILE A 30 21.24 -11.56 12.14
CA ILE A 30 21.88 -12.51 11.25
C ILE A 30 21.33 -12.38 9.84
N HIS A 31 22.22 -12.36 8.85
CA HIS A 31 21.86 -12.48 7.44
C HIS A 31 21.99 -13.95 7.05
N LEU A 32 20.85 -14.66 7.01
CA LEU A 32 20.81 -16.08 6.69
C LEU A 32 20.99 -16.30 5.18
N GLU A 33 21.84 -17.27 4.85
CA GLU A 33 22.06 -17.75 3.49
C GLU A 33 21.47 -19.15 3.31
N ASN A 34 21.22 -19.53 2.06
CA ASN A 34 20.75 -20.89 1.78
C ASN A 34 21.89 -21.89 1.99
N ALA A 35 21.79 -22.70 3.03
CA ALA A 35 22.84 -23.65 3.41
C ALA A 35 23.18 -24.66 2.30
N LEU A 36 22.23 -24.99 1.42
CA LEU A 36 22.50 -25.90 0.28
C LEU A 36 23.38 -25.24 -0.79
N SER A 37 23.23 -23.92 -1.01
CA SER A 37 24.06 -23.22 -1.99
C SER A 37 25.47 -22.97 -1.45
N GLU A 38 25.61 -22.81 -0.14
CA GLU A 38 26.89 -22.55 0.52
C GLU A 38 27.70 -23.84 0.74
N LEU A 39 27.04 -24.97 0.99
CA LEU A 39 27.68 -26.26 1.33
C LEU A 39 27.70 -27.26 0.14
N THR A 40 27.93 -26.77 -1.07
CA THR A 40 27.93 -27.60 -2.30
C THR A 40 28.95 -28.74 -2.30
N ALA A 41 29.98 -28.70 -1.44
CA ALA A 41 31.00 -29.73 -1.30
C ALA A 41 30.56 -30.93 -0.45
N VAL A 42 29.40 -30.86 0.21
CA VAL A 42 28.91 -31.95 1.09
C VAL A 42 27.85 -32.77 0.35
N GLU A 43 28.22 -33.98 -0.09
CA GLU A 43 27.39 -34.81 -0.98
C GLU A 43 26.11 -35.40 -0.37
N SER A 44 25.78 -35.18 0.90
CA SER A 44 24.63 -35.84 1.57
C SER A 44 23.64 -34.89 2.21
N LEU A 45 23.50 -33.66 1.66
CA LEU A 45 22.57 -32.68 2.18
C LEU A 45 21.24 -32.67 1.40
N SER A 46 20.15 -32.55 2.12
CA SER A 46 18.80 -32.33 1.55
C SER A 46 18.21 -31.01 2.03
N PRO A 47 17.34 -30.38 1.22
CA PRO A 47 16.63 -29.21 1.68
C PRO A 47 15.68 -29.55 2.85
N PHE A 48 15.51 -28.61 3.76
CA PHE A 48 14.47 -28.71 4.77
C PHE A 48 13.12 -28.38 4.06
N MET A 49 12.60 -29.37 3.30
CA MET A 49 11.41 -29.17 2.47
C MET A 49 10.13 -29.25 3.31
N GLU A 50 9.61 -28.10 3.70
CA GLU A 50 8.24 -27.99 4.20
C GLU A 50 7.59 -26.72 3.58
N ILE A 51 6.35 -26.89 3.10
CA ILE A 51 5.53 -25.74 2.67
C ILE A 51 5.08 -25.05 3.95
N ASN A 52 5.28 -23.73 4.03
CA ASN A 52 4.85 -22.94 5.18
C ASN A 52 3.29 -22.94 5.27
N PRO A 53 2.69 -23.69 6.21
CA PRO A 53 1.22 -23.80 6.32
C PRO A 53 0.58 -22.55 6.91
N TYR A 54 1.37 -21.64 7.47
CA TYR A 54 0.90 -20.43 8.14
C TYR A 54 0.83 -19.22 7.22
N LYS A 55 1.36 -19.30 5.99
CA LYS A 55 1.46 -18.15 5.07
C LYS A 55 0.12 -17.57 4.70
N GLU A 56 -0.88 -18.40 4.43
CA GLU A 56 -2.25 -17.97 4.12
C GLU A 56 -2.92 -17.31 5.33
N ALA A 57 -2.83 -17.95 6.49
CA ALA A 57 -3.36 -17.40 7.73
C ALA A 57 -2.71 -16.07 8.12
N LEU A 58 -1.38 -15.94 7.88
CA LEU A 58 -0.66 -14.69 8.10
C LEU A 58 -1.11 -13.60 7.13
N SER A 59 -1.31 -13.93 5.85
CA SER A 59 -1.83 -12.98 4.86
C SER A 59 -3.20 -12.44 5.26
N THR A 60 -4.09 -13.33 5.69
CA THR A 60 -5.41 -12.96 6.21
C THR A 60 -5.32 -12.10 7.48
N ALA A 61 -4.44 -12.46 8.41
CA ALA A 61 -4.24 -11.68 9.63
C ALA A 61 -3.67 -10.29 9.35
N ASN A 62 -2.76 -10.16 8.38
CA ASN A 62 -2.22 -8.87 7.96
C ASN A 62 -3.28 -7.99 7.30
N SER A 63 -4.17 -8.54 6.45
CA SER A 63 -5.24 -7.75 5.84
C SER A 63 -6.17 -7.12 6.89
N PHE A 64 -6.51 -7.86 7.95
CA PHE A 64 -7.27 -7.31 9.07
C PHE A 64 -6.48 -6.30 9.90
N TYR A 65 -5.18 -6.54 10.10
CA TYR A 65 -4.30 -5.63 10.82
C TYR A 65 -4.18 -4.28 10.13
N ASP A 66 -4.09 -4.27 8.81
CA ASP A 66 -3.98 -3.06 7.98
C ASP A 66 -5.29 -2.24 7.95
N GLU A 67 -6.45 -2.90 8.17
CA GLU A 67 -7.75 -2.23 8.30
C GLU A 67 -7.97 -1.57 9.69
N LEU A 68 -7.11 -1.85 10.69
CA LEU A 68 -7.23 -1.26 12.03
C LEU A 68 -6.64 0.15 12.09
N ALA A 69 -7.30 1.03 12.82
CA ALA A 69 -6.75 2.33 13.16
C ALA A 69 -5.64 2.20 14.22
N ASP A 70 -4.42 2.69 13.92
CA ASP A 70 -3.27 2.68 14.84
C ASP A 70 -2.96 1.31 15.48
N PRO A 71 -2.79 0.22 14.72
CA PRO A 71 -2.63 -1.12 15.28
C PRO A 71 -1.37 -1.27 16.15
N GLU A 72 -0.34 -0.45 15.95
CA GLU A 72 0.90 -0.45 16.73
C GLU A 72 0.70 -0.02 18.20
N LYS A 73 -0.35 0.73 18.48
CA LYS A 73 -0.68 1.20 19.85
C LYS A 73 -1.51 0.20 20.64
N ILE A 74 -1.99 -0.87 19.99
CA ILE A 74 -2.86 -1.86 20.62
C ILE A 74 -2.01 -2.87 21.38
N SER A 75 -2.09 -2.84 22.70
CA SER A 75 -1.46 -3.87 23.55
C SER A 75 -2.31 -5.13 23.54
N ALA A 76 -1.75 -6.21 23.00
CA ALA A 76 -2.37 -7.53 22.96
C ALA A 76 -1.61 -8.53 23.83
N LYS A 77 -2.31 -9.45 24.47
CA LYS A 77 -1.68 -10.53 25.24
C LYS A 77 -1.15 -11.59 24.29
N PRO A 78 -0.01 -12.24 24.62
CA PRO A 78 0.45 -13.38 23.86
C PRO A 78 -0.63 -14.46 23.77
N MET A 79 -0.80 -15.04 22.59
CA MET A 79 -1.81 -16.07 22.31
C MET A 79 -1.09 -17.33 21.85
N ASP A 80 -1.64 -18.49 22.26
CA ASP A 80 -1.14 -19.77 21.76
C ASP A 80 -1.43 -19.94 20.25
N THR A 81 -0.57 -20.71 19.60
CA THR A 81 -0.57 -20.91 18.15
C THR A 81 -1.89 -21.44 17.61
N GLU A 82 -2.41 -22.49 18.23
CA GLU A 82 -3.64 -23.13 17.79
C GLU A 82 -4.84 -22.21 17.99
N GLN A 83 -4.86 -21.51 19.12
CA GLN A 83 -5.86 -20.50 19.42
C GLN A 83 -5.81 -19.35 18.42
N ALA A 84 -4.61 -18.89 18.04
CA ALA A 84 -4.43 -17.81 17.06
C ALA A 84 -5.00 -18.19 15.69
N LEU A 85 -4.71 -19.39 15.20
CA LEU A 85 -5.22 -19.90 13.92
C LEU A 85 -6.74 -20.02 13.93
N ASN A 86 -7.31 -20.58 15.01
CA ASN A 86 -8.76 -20.75 15.13
C ASN A 86 -9.47 -19.40 15.26
N THR A 87 -8.87 -18.44 15.97
CA THR A 87 -9.39 -17.09 16.12
C THR A 87 -9.43 -16.35 14.78
N ILE A 88 -8.35 -16.39 13.99
CA ILE A 88 -8.31 -15.74 12.67
C ILE A 88 -9.32 -16.36 11.71
N ARG A 89 -9.45 -17.69 11.69
CA ARG A 89 -10.45 -18.37 10.85
C ARG A 89 -11.89 -17.97 11.23
N ARG A 90 -12.20 -17.89 12.52
CA ARG A 90 -13.49 -17.43 12.99
C ARG A 90 -13.75 -15.98 12.56
N ILE A 91 -12.81 -15.08 12.82
CA ILE A 91 -12.91 -13.67 12.43
C ILE A 91 -13.11 -13.54 10.92
N GLN A 92 -12.38 -14.31 10.12
CA GLN A 92 -12.52 -14.32 8.67
C GLN A 92 -13.92 -14.76 8.23
N SER A 93 -14.45 -15.83 8.82
CA SER A 93 -15.80 -16.33 8.49
C SER A 93 -16.88 -15.30 8.83
N ASP A 94 -16.83 -14.73 10.04
CA ASP A 94 -17.82 -13.76 10.50
C ASP A 94 -17.74 -12.44 9.69
N TYR A 95 -16.53 -11.99 9.37
CA TYR A 95 -16.31 -10.78 8.55
C TYR A 95 -16.79 -10.99 7.11
N GLN A 96 -16.55 -12.19 6.55
CA GLN A 96 -17.02 -12.53 5.20
C GLN A 96 -18.55 -12.52 5.13
N GLU A 97 -19.23 -13.01 6.17
CA GLU A 97 -20.70 -12.95 6.24
C GLU A 97 -21.21 -11.49 6.23
N LEU A 98 -20.58 -10.62 7.03
CA LEU A 98 -20.92 -9.19 7.05
C LEU A 98 -20.61 -8.52 5.70
N SER A 99 -19.51 -8.88 5.07
CA SER A 99 -19.10 -8.35 3.77
C SER A 99 -20.06 -8.78 2.65
N ASN A 100 -20.51 -10.04 2.67
CA ASN A 100 -21.50 -10.55 1.71
C ASN A 100 -22.84 -9.82 1.87
N LYS A 101 -23.33 -9.65 3.10
CA LYS A 101 -24.57 -8.87 3.36
C LYS A 101 -24.46 -7.43 2.87
N ARG A 102 -23.30 -6.80 3.05
CA ARG A 102 -23.04 -5.45 2.53
C ARG A 102 -23.09 -5.41 1.01
N ALA A 103 -22.43 -6.37 0.34
CA ALA A 103 -22.41 -6.46 -1.12
C ALA A 103 -23.80 -6.69 -1.72
N ASP A 104 -24.62 -7.52 -1.07
CA ASP A 104 -26.00 -7.74 -1.48
C ASP A 104 -26.85 -6.47 -1.38
N LEU A 105 -26.71 -5.72 -0.28
CA LEU A 105 -27.41 -4.43 -0.10
C LEU A 105 -26.93 -3.37 -1.10
N GLU A 106 -25.65 -3.33 -1.42
CA GLU A 106 -25.09 -2.42 -2.43
C GLU A 106 -25.62 -2.74 -3.83
N SER A 107 -25.72 -4.04 -4.17
CA SER A 107 -26.32 -4.50 -5.43
C SER A 107 -27.81 -4.16 -5.51
N GLN A 108 -28.56 -4.33 -4.42
CA GLN A 108 -29.98 -3.96 -4.34
C GLN A 108 -30.17 -2.45 -4.50
N LEU A 109 -29.32 -1.64 -3.86
CA LEU A 109 -29.35 -0.18 -3.97
C LEU A 109 -29.10 0.27 -5.42
N ALA A 110 -28.11 -0.32 -6.08
CA ALA A 110 -27.80 -0.02 -7.49
C ALA A 110 -28.98 -0.36 -8.43
N ALA A 111 -29.65 -1.50 -8.19
CA ALA A 111 -30.83 -1.90 -8.96
C ALA A 111 -32.02 -0.94 -8.73
N LEU A 112 -32.23 -0.48 -7.49
CA LEU A 112 -33.25 0.51 -7.16
C LEU A 112 -32.95 1.88 -7.76
N ASP A 113 -31.71 2.33 -7.74
CA ASP A 113 -31.28 3.59 -8.36
C ASP A 113 -31.49 3.54 -9.89
N GLU A 114 -31.21 2.41 -10.54
CA GLU A 114 -31.50 2.21 -11.97
C GLU A 114 -33.02 2.24 -12.24
N SER A 115 -33.82 1.57 -11.41
CA SER A 115 -35.28 1.57 -11.53
C SER A 115 -35.85 2.98 -11.36
N LEU A 116 -35.35 3.75 -10.40
CA LEU A 116 -35.72 5.13 -10.19
C LEU A 116 -35.33 6.02 -11.38
N ARG A 117 -34.15 5.78 -11.98
CA ARG A 117 -33.71 6.48 -13.18
C ARG A 117 -34.63 6.28 -14.36
N VAL A 118 -35.13 5.03 -14.53
CA VAL A 118 -36.04 4.67 -15.61
C VAL A 118 -37.42 5.30 -15.43
N ILE A 119 -38.00 5.29 -14.23
CA ILE A 119 -39.36 5.78 -13.98
C ILE A 119 -39.45 7.30 -13.80
N ARG A 120 -38.38 7.95 -13.36
CA ARG A 120 -38.33 9.38 -13.01
C ARG A 120 -38.92 10.30 -14.07
N PRO A 121 -38.62 10.18 -15.39
CA PRO A 121 -39.15 11.05 -16.42
C PRO A 121 -40.67 10.89 -16.62
N PHE A 122 -41.23 9.75 -16.20
CA PHE A 122 -42.65 9.43 -16.39
C PHE A 122 -43.51 9.68 -15.15
N ARG A 123 -42.95 10.22 -14.07
CA ARG A 123 -43.66 10.48 -12.79
C ARG A 123 -44.87 11.35 -12.89
N ASN A 124 -44.96 12.22 -13.93
CA ASN A 124 -46.06 13.15 -14.14
C ASN A 124 -47.25 12.51 -14.87
N ILE A 125 -47.17 11.25 -15.25
CA ILE A 125 -48.27 10.50 -15.88
C ILE A 125 -49.33 10.18 -14.83
N ASN A 126 -50.50 10.74 -14.96
CA ASN A 126 -51.63 10.48 -14.06
C ASN A 126 -52.41 9.18 -14.40
N TYR A 127 -51.93 8.36 -15.30
CA TYR A 127 -52.56 7.12 -15.70
C TYR A 127 -51.89 5.94 -15.00
N ASN A 128 -52.73 4.95 -14.68
CA ASN A 128 -52.20 3.71 -14.07
C ASN A 128 -51.40 2.91 -15.10
N ILE A 129 -50.08 2.72 -14.81
CA ILE A 129 -49.15 2.03 -15.69
C ILE A 129 -49.64 0.60 -15.95
N SER A 130 -50.11 -0.12 -14.93
CA SER A 130 -50.55 -1.49 -15.07
C SER A 130 -51.78 -1.63 -15.99
N SER A 131 -52.61 -0.56 -16.10
CA SER A 131 -53.71 -0.50 -17.04
C SER A 131 -53.26 -0.30 -18.47
N ILE A 132 -52.23 0.56 -18.68
CA ILE A 132 -51.62 0.81 -19.99
C ILE A 132 -50.96 -0.47 -20.50
N LEU A 133 -50.26 -1.20 -19.64
CA LEU A 133 -49.56 -2.47 -19.99
C LEU A 133 -50.51 -3.57 -20.43
N LYS A 134 -51.80 -3.50 -20.08
CA LYS A 134 -52.85 -4.50 -20.42
C LYS A 134 -53.61 -4.21 -21.71
N PHE A 135 -53.31 -3.13 -22.46
CA PHE A 135 -53.97 -2.83 -23.71
C PHE A 135 -53.75 -3.93 -24.76
N GLN A 136 -54.81 -4.41 -25.41
CA GLN A 136 -54.77 -5.52 -26.39
C GLN A 136 -54.74 -5.04 -27.84
N PHE A 137 -55.43 -3.92 -28.15
CA PHE A 137 -55.60 -3.39 -29.52
C PHE A 137 -54.81 -2.10 -29.79
N ILE A 138 -54.15 -1.61 -28.76
CA ILE A 138 -53.34 -0.37 -28.85
C ILE A 138 -51.94 -0.70 -28.40
N HIS A 139 -50.97 -0.53 -29.28
CA HIS A 139 -49.59 -0.60 -28.93
C HIS A 139 -49.13 0.72 -28.31
N PHE A 140 -48.27 0.60 -27.33
CA PHE A 140 -47.65 1.75 -26.66
C PHE A 140 -46.15 1.54 -26.51
N ARG A 141 -45.40 2.63 -26.41
CA ARG A 141 -43.98 2.58 -26.15
C ARG A 141 -43.58 3.77 -25.29
N PHE A 142 -42.88 3.48 -24.19
CA PHE A 142 -42.15 4.47 -23.43
C PHE A 142 -40.79 4.70 -24.08
N GLY A 143 -40.32 5.95 -24.07
CA GLY A 143 -39.01 6.26 -24.62
C GLY A 143 -38.65 7.71 -24.54
N ARG A 144 -37.55 8.02 -25.22
CA ARG A 144 -37.05 9.38 -25.36
C ARG A 144 -36.68 9.66 -26.82
N ILE A 145 -36.72 10.94 -27.16
CA ILE A 145 -36.33 11.42 -28.46
C ILE A 145 -35.44 12.67 -28.27
N GLU A 146 -34.43 12.87 -29.10
CA GLU A 146 -33.62 14.06 -29.06
C GLU A 146 -34.46 15.30 -29.35
N LYS A 147 -34.27 16.40 -28.58
CA LYS A 147 -35.07 17.63 -28.63
C LYS A 147 -35.14 18.26 -29.99
N GLU A 148 -34.03 18.21 -30.75
CA GLU A 148 -33.98 18.76 -32.11
C GLU A 148 -34.90 18.01 -33.07
N TYR A 149 -34.98 16.70 -32.97
CA TYR A 149 -35.88 15.88 -33.78
C TYR A 149 -37.33 16.02 -33.32
N TYR A 150 -37.58 16.15 -32.02
CA TYR A 150 -38.91 16.31 -31.48
C TYR A 150 -39.59 17.59 -32.02
N GLN A 151 -38.89 18.72 -32.07
CA GLN A 151 -39.45 19.98 -32.56
C GLN A 151 -39.87 19.95 -34.05
N LYS A 152 -39.14 19.16 -34.86
CA LYS A 152 -39.48 18.93 -36.27
C LYS A 152 -40.62 17.95 -36.43
N PHE A 153 -40.73 17.01 -35.53
CA PHE A 153 -41.65 15.90 -35.57
C PHE A 153 -43.03 16.22 -35.00
N GLU A 154 -43.12 17.11 -34.03
CA GLU A 154 -44.39 17.50 -33.37
C GLU A 154 -45.48 17.94 -34.36
N LYS A 155 -45.13 18.71 -35.37
CA LYS A 155 -46.07 19.11 -36.43
C LYS A 155 -46.46 17.95 -37.33
N TYR A 156 -45.52 17.09 -37.66
CA TYR A 156 -45.74 15.97 -38.58
C TYR A 156 -46.61 14.85 -37.97
N ILE A 157 -46.51 14.59 -36.67
CA ILE A 157 -47.26 13.57 -35.98
C ILE A 157 -48.77 13.79 -36.14
N TYR A 158 -49.27 15.00 -35.87
CA TYR A 158 -50.67 15.27 -35.81
C TYR A 158 -51.33 15.43 -37.20
N GLU A 159 -50.57 15.65 -38.27
CA GLU A 159 -51.10 15.81 -39.61
C GLU A 159 -51.09 14.50 -40.43
N ASN A 160 -50.22 13.56 -40.16
CA ASN A 160 -49.94 12.46 -41.06
C ASN A 160 -49.94 11.05 -40.45
N LEU A 161 -50.06 10.93 -39.13
CA LEU A 161 -49.95 9.64 -38.45
C LEU A 161 -51.07 9.41 -37.44
N ASP A 162 -51.65 8.21 -37.46
CA ASP A 162 -52.63 7.77 -36.47
C ASP A 162 -51.94 7.35 -35.16
N THR A 163 -51.37 8.31 -34.48
CA THR A 163 -50.62 8.10 -33.22
C THR A 163 -50.85 9.28 -32.26
N ILE A 164 -50.77 9.00 -30.97
CA ILE A 164 -50.84 10.04 -29.94
C ILE A 164 -49.52 9.97 -29.16
N PHE A 165 -48.78 11.08 -29.12
CA PHE A 165 -47.59 11.22 -28.30
C PHE A 165 -47.89 12.06 -27.06
N ILE A 166 -47.64 11.48 -25.88
CA ILE A 166 -47.79 12.20 -24.61
C ILE A 166 -46.36 12.54 -24.11
N LYS A 167 -46.03 13.83 -24.11
CA LYS A 167 -44.81 14.34 -23.51
C LYS A 167 -44.92 14.24 -21.99
N CYS A 168 -43.93 13.64 -21.35
CA CYS A 168 -43.89 13.38 -19.91
C CYS A 168 -42.92 14.30 -19.18
N ASP A 169 -41.72 14.47 -19.74
CA ASP A 169 -40.64 15.28 -19.20
C ASP A 169 -39.73 15.75 -20.34
N GLU A 170 -38.90 16.76 -20.09
CA GLU A 170 -37.83 17.20 -21.01
C GLU A 170 -36.61 17.67 -20.23
N ASP A 171 -35.45 17.40 -20.79
CA ASP A 171 -34.17 17.94 -20.35
C ASP A 171 -33.53 18.78 -21.49
N ASP A 172 -32.24 19.12 -21.35
CA ASP A 172 -31.52 19.90 -22.35
C ASP A 172 -31.32 19.15 -23.68
N GLN A 173 -31.29 17.82 -23.68
CA GLN A 173 -30.98 16.98 -24.83
C GLN A 173 -32.18 16.17 -25.33
N TYR A 174 -33.04 15.70 -24.41
CA TYR A 174 -34.09 14.74 -24.72
C TYR A 174 -35.47 15.18 -24.28
N VAL A 175 -36.47 14.74 -25.02
CA VAL A 175 -37.88 14.79 -24.65
C VAL A 175 -38.31 13.37 -24.35
N TRP A 176 -38.85 13.15 -23.16
CA TRP A 176 -39.31 11.85 -22.70
C TRP A 176 -40.83 11.77 -22.89
N GLY A 177 -41.28 10.63 -23.38
CA GLY A 177 -42.70 10.48 -23.63
C GLY A 177 -43.13 9.05 -23.87
N LEU A 178 -44.44 8.97 -24.11
CA LEU A 178 -45.18 7.73 -24.35
C LEU A 178 -45.99 7.94 -25.60
N TYR A 179 -45.86 7.03 -26.58
CA TYR A 179 -46.76 7.07 -27.72
C TYR A 179 -47.71 5.87 -27.73
N PHE A 180 -48.92 6.07 -28.26
CA PHE A 180 -49.95 5.09 -28.51
C PHE A 180 -50.21 4.98 -30.00
N VAL A 181 -50.43 3.77 -30.49
CA VAL A 181 -50.72 3.51 -31.88
C VAL A 181 -51.69 2.30 -32.02
N PRO A 182 -52.71 2.37 -32.90
CA PRO A 182 -53.54 1.20 -33.20
C PRO A 182 -52.73 0.06 -33.84
N GLU A 183 -53.17 -1.20 -33.59
CA GLU A 183 -52.51 -2.41 -34.10
C GLU A 183 -52.17 -2.35 -35.60
N HIS A 184 -53.12 -1.88 -36.43
CA HIS A 184 -52.98 -1.86 -37.89
C HIS A 184 -51.94 -0.88 -38.43
N GLU A 185 -51.59 0.18 -37.69
CA GLU A 185 -50.56 1.18 -38.05
C GLU A 185 -49.24 0.99 -37.32
N ALA A 186 -49.16 0.00 -36.43
CA ALA A 186 -48.03 -0.18 -35.53
C ALA A 186 -46.66 -0.26 -36.21
N GLN A 187 -46.57 -0.96 -37.37
CA GLN A 187 -45.29 -1.09 -38.09
C GLN A 187 -44.87 0.19 -38.77
N LYS A 188 -45.80 0.91 -39.39
CA LYS A 188 -45.53 2.18 -40.05
C LYS A 188 -45.10 3.25 -39.06
N VAL A 189 -45.85 3.39 -37.98
CA VAL A 189 -45.54 4.34 -36.89
C VAL A 189 -44.19 4.03 -36.22
N LYS A 190 -43.91 2.73 -35.96
CA LYS A 190 -42.61 2.33 -35.42
C LYS A 190 -41.45 2.71 -36.34
N ALA A 191 -41.59 2.56 -37.65
CA ALA A 191 -40.53 2.98 -38.59
C ALA A 191 -40.28 4.48 -38.56
N VAL A 192 -41.35 5.28 -38.47
CA VAL A 192 -41.23 6.74 -38.38
C VAL A 192 -40.56 7.18 -37.07
N TYR A 193 -40.98 6.63 -35.93
CA TYR A 193 -40.32 6.94 -34.63
C TYR A 193 -38.87 6.49 -34.61
N SER A 194 -38.54 5.35 -35.22
CA SER A 194 -37.15 4.90 -35.31
C SER A 194 -36.29 5.81 -36.18
N SER A 195 -36.86 6.38 -37.29
CA SER A 195 -36.15 7.34 -38.13
C SER A 195 -35.88 8.69 -37.44
N MET A 196 -36.65 8.99 -36.38
CA MET A 196 -36.49 10.16 -35.52
C MET A 196 -35.64 9.89 -34.28
N HIS A 197 -34.87 8.82 -34.26
CA HIS A 197 -34.02 8.44 -33.16
C HIS A 197 -34.77 8.22 -31.83
N PHE A 198 -36.02 7.73 -31.89
CA PHE A 198 -36.75 7.37 -30.70
C PHE A 198 -36.13 6.15 -30.03
N GLU A 199 -35.57 6.33 -28.86
CA GLU A 199 -35.02 5.28 -28.03
C GLU A 199 -36.08 4.71 -27.10
N ARG A 200 -36.41 3.42 -27.26
CA ARG A 200 -37.39 2.74 -26.44
C ARG A 200 -36.84 2.47 -25.04
N ILE A 201 -37.66 2.75 -24.03
CA ILE A 201 -37.43 2.41 -22.62
C ILE A 201 -38.39 1.30 -22.23
N TYR A 202 -37.83 0.25 -21.65
CA TYR A 202 -38.60 -0.89 -21.14
C TYR A 202 -39.04 -0.61 -19.72
N MET A 203 -40.36 -0.54 -19.50
CA MET A 203 -40.94 -0.42 -18.18
C MET A 203 -41.16 -1.83 -17.64
N PRO A 204 -40.66 -2.18 -16.45
CA PRO A 204 -40.95 -3.46 -15.82
C PRO A 204 -42.46 -3.66 -15.52
N ASP A 205 -42.97 -4.85 -15.75
CA ASP A 205 -44.41 -5.20 -15.48
C ASP A 205 -44.73 -5.21 -13.98
N THR A 206 -43.74 -5.07 -13.12
CA THR A 206 -43.85 -5.07 -11.66
C THR A 206 -44.38 -3.78 -11.05
N TYR A 207 -44.52 -2.71 -11.86
CA TYR A 207 -45.01 -1.42 -11.36
C TYR A 207 -46.54 -1.48 -11.21
N GLU A 208 -47.03 -1.33 -9.96
CA GLU A 208 -48.44 -1.24 -9.63
C GLU A 208 -48.84 0.21 -9.38
N GLY A 209 -50.02 0.61 -9.89
CA GLY A 209 -50.53 1.96 -9.69
C GLY A 209 -50.02 2.98 -10.71
N THR A 210 -49.99 4.23 -10.32
CA THR A 210 -49.48 5.33 -11.13
C THR A 210 -47.94 5.41 -11.09
N ALA A 211 -47.34 6.04 -12.11
CA ALA A 211 -45.88 6.27 -12.13
C ALA A 211 -45.39 7.04 -10.90
N LYS A 212 -46.20 7.95 -10.39
CA LYS A 212 -45.89 8.73 -9.18
C LYS A 212 -45.87 7.84 -7.94
N GLU A 213 -46.88 7.02 -7.75
CA GLU A 213 -46.95 6.08 -6.62
C GLU A 213 -45.78 5.07 -6.64
N SER A 214 -45.48 4.49 -7.81
CA SER A 214 -44.32 3.62 -7.98
C SER A 214 -43.01 4.32 -7.72
N PHE A 215 -42.82 5.57 -8.15
CA PHE A 215 -41.64 6.37 -7.86
C PHE A 215 -41.47 6.66 -6.37
N GLU A 216 -42.56 6.99 -5.66
CA GLU A 216 -42.54 7.26 -4.22
C GLU A 216 -42.20 5.96 -3.45
N GLN A 217 -42.81 4.83 -3.80
CA GLN A 217 -42.50 3.52 -3.19
C GLN A 217 -41.05 3.07 -3.42
N LEU A 218 -40.56 3.23 -4.65
CA LEU A 218 -39.16 2.93 -4.96
C LEU A 218 -38.19 3.83 -4.20
N THR A 219 -38.54 5.12 -4.06
CA THR A 219 -37.73 6.09 -3.30
C THR A 219 -37.69 5.71 -1.81
N GLU A 220 -38.84 5.31 -1.24
CA GLU A 220 -38.87 4.84 0.15
C GLU A 220 -38.05 3.58 0.35
N THR A 221 -38.20 2.59 -0.55
CA THR A 221 -37.45 1.34 -0.51
C THR A 221 -35.94 1.59 -0.66
N ARG A 222 -35.57 2.47 -1.59
CA ARG A 222 -34.17 2.91 -1.79
C ARG A 222 -33.59 3.56 -0.53
N ASN A 223 -34.35 4.43 0.13
CA ASN A 223 -33.90 5.10 1.36
C ASN A 223 -33.75 4.10 2.51
N ARG A 224 -34.61 3.09 2.61
CA ARG A 224 -34.47 1.99 3.57
C ARG A 224 -33.20 1.18 3.26
N ALA A 225 -33.02 0.77 2.01
CA ALA A 225 -31.81 0.02 1.62
C ALA A 225 -30.51 0.81 1.88
N ALA A 226 -30.52 2.14 1.67
CA ALA A 226 -29.39 3.01 1.99
C ALA A 226 -29.10 3.08 3.50
N ALA A 227 -30.16 3.12 4.33
CA ALA A 227 -30.02 3.09 5.79
C ALA A 227 -29.50 1.71 6.27
N ASP A 228 -29.98 0.63 5.66
CA ASP A 228 -29.51 -0.72 5.97
C ASP A 228 -28.04 -0.91 5.57
N LEU A 229 -27.61 -0.36 4.43
CA LEU A 229 -26.22 -0.36 3.99
C LEU A 229 -25.33 0.41 4.99
N ALA A 230 -25.74 1.60 5.41
CA ALA A 230 -25.01 2.37 6.42
C ALA A 230 -24.92 1.62 7.76
N SER A 231 -26.00 0.91 8.16
CA SER A 231 -26.00 0.05 9.35
C SER A 231 -25.05 -1.16 9.18
N ALA A 232 -24.95 -1.74 7.99
CA ALA A 232 -24.03 -2.83 7.70
C ALA A 232 -22.56 -2.36 7.75
N ASP A 233 -22.26 -1.17 7.21
CA ASP A 233 -20.93 -0.56 7.29
C ASP A 233 -20.54 -0.28 8.76
N GLN A 234 -21.46 0.24 9.56
CA GLN A 234 -21.25 0.44 10.99
C GLN A 234 -20.96 -0.89 11.72
N LYS A 235 -21.75 -1.93 11.46
CA LYS A 235 -21.54 -3.26 12.06
C LYS A 235 -20.21 -3.86 11.68
N LYS A 236 -19.75 -3.66 10.45
CA LYS A 236 -18.43 -4.11 9.97
C LYS A 236 -17.30 -3.38 10.72
N ALA A 237 -17.42 -2.06 10.89
CA ALA A 237 -16.45 -1.27 11.64
C ALA A 237 -16.43 -1.66 13.14
N ASP A 238 -17.60 -1.80 13.77
CA ASP A 238 -17.73 -2.22 15.15
C ASP A 238 -17.17 -3.64 15.39
N PHE A 239 -17.35 -4.54 14.43
CA PHE A 239 -16.79 -5.88 14.49
C PHE A 239 -15.26 -5.87 14.53
N LEU A 240 -14.60 -5.07 13.68
CA LEU A 240 -13.15 -4.90 13.69
C LEU A 240 -12.67 -4.30 15.03
N LEU A 241 -13.34 -3.26 15.52
CA LEU A 241 -13.00 -2.64 16.79
C LEU A 241 -13.14 -3.60 18.00
N ARG A 242 -14.16 -4.44 18.02
CA ARG A 242 -14.33 -5.44 19.08
C ARG A 242 -13.25 -6.51 19.07
N ASN A 243 -12.83 -6.93 17.88
CA ASN A 243 -11.84 -8.00 17.70
C ASN A 243 -10.39 -7.48 17.55
N GLN A 244 -10.13 -6.17 17.66
CA GLN A 244 -8.81 -5.57 17.39
C GLN A 244 -7.66 -6.21 18.20
N LYS A 245 -7.91 -6.52 19.49
CA LYS A 245 -6.89 -7.17 20.35
C LYS A 245 -6.59 -8.59 19.93
N ASP A 246 -7.63 -9.33 19.55
CA ASP A 246 -7.51 -10.71 19.09
C ASP A 246 -6.83 -10.79 17.73
N ILE A 247 -7.12 -9.83 16.83
CA ILE A 247 -6.45 -9.69 15.53
C ILE A 247 -4.95 -9.46 15.73
N VAL A 248 -4.57 -8.47 16.56
CA VAL A 248 -3.16 -8.14 16.82
C VAL A 248 -2.44 -9.31 17.50
N ALA A 249 -3.05 -9.95 18.51
CA ALA A 249 -2.48 -11.10 19.20
C ALA A 249 -2.24 -12.27 18.26
N SER A 250 -3.26 -12.63 17.47
CA SER A 250 -3.20 -13.74 16.53
C SER A 250 -2.18 -13.47 15.42
N ARG A 251 -2.17 -12.25 14.85
CA ARG A 251 -1.20 -11.85 13.82
C ARG A 251 0.23 -11.98 14.34
N ASN A 252 0.52 -11.53 15.56
CA ASN A 252 1.86 -11.61 16.13
C ASN A 252 2.30 -13.07 16.38
N ALA A 253 1.40 -13.91 16.89
CA ALA A 253 1.67 -15.33 17.09
C ALA A 253 1.92 -16.05 15.75
N ILE A 254 1.06 -15.83 14.74
CA ILE A 254 1.19 -16.45 13.42
C ILE A 254 2.44 -15.94 12.69
N ALA A 255 2.77 -14.64 12.80
CA ALA A 255 3.95 -14.04 12.19
C ALA A 255 5.25 -14.67 12.73
N GLN A 256 5.32 -14.91 14.04
CA GLN A 256 6.47 -15.59 14.65
C GLN A 256 6.64 -17.01 14.11
N LEU A 257 5.56 -17.76 13.98
CA LEU A 257 5.59 -19.10 13.41
C LEU A 257 5.96 -19.14 11.94
N SER A 258 5.37 -18.25 11.16
CA SER A 258 5.68 -18.12 9.75
C SER A 258 7.17 -17.77 9.55
N GLY A 259 7.69 -16.85 10.39
CA GLY A 259 9.11 -16.51 10.38
C GLY A 259 10.03 -17.69 10.67
N ASN A 260 9.67 -18.54 11.63
CA ASN A 260 10.42 -19.75 11.93
C ASN A 260 10.45 -20.73 10.74
N PHE A 261 9.34 -20.85 10.00
CA PHE A 261 9.30 -21.67 8.78
C PHE A 261 10.15 -21.09 7.66
N ASP A 262 10.21 -19.79 7.50
CA ASP A 262 11.07 -19.16 6.50
C ASP A 262 12.56 -19.38 6.82
N VAL A 263 12.94 -19.37 8.10
CA VAL A 263 14.30 -19.76 8.54
C VAL A 263 14.59 -21.22 8.22
N ARG A 264 13.67 -22.13 8.51
CA ARG A 264 13.83 -23.56 8.20
C ARG A 264 14.08 -23.82 6.71
N ARG A 265 13.43 -23.04 5.82
CA ARG A 265 13.62 -23.18 4.37
C ARG A 265 15.04 -22.88 3.90
N LEU A 266 15.77 -22.05 4.65
CA LEU A 266 17.19 -21.76 4.39
C LEU A 266 18.14 -22.81 4.96
N ALA A 267 17.63 -23.69 5.83
CA ALA A 267 18.42 -24.76 6.41
C ALA A 267 18.62 -25.96 5.46
N ALA A 268 19.76 -26.58 5.54
CA ALA A 268 20.00 -27.92 5.00
C ALA A 268 19.81 -28.97 6.10
N CYS A 269 19.48 -30.19 5.70
CA CYS A 269 19.43 -31.36 6.60
C CYS A 269 20.39 -32.45 6.15
N THR A 270 21.03 -33.11 7.09
CA THR A 270 21.85 -34.30 6.81
C THR A 270 20.96 -35.50 6.50
N HIS A 271 21.40 -36.36 5.56
CA HIS A 271 20.78 -37.65 5.32
C HIS A 271 21.36 -38.66 6.33
N GLY A 272 20.53 -39.15 7.24
CA GLY A 272 20.92 -40.24 8.16
C GLY A 272 19.69 -40.97 8.67
N ASP A 273 19.80 -42.30 8.83
CA ASP A 273 18.68 -43.17 9.24
C ASP A 273 18.22 -42.98 10.70
N LYS A 274 19.02 -42.37 11.55
CA LYS A 274 18.70 -42.24 12.99
C LYS A 274 18.76 -40.84 13.56
N ASP A 275 19.68 -39.98 13.10
CA ASP A 275 19.83 -38.61 13.63
C ASP A 275 19.92 -37.63 12.47
N VAL A 276 18.86 -36.87 12.28
CA VAL A 276 18.80 -35.78 11.27
C VAL A 276 19.20 -34.49 11.93
N PHE A 277 20.30 -33.89 11.48
CA PHE A 277 20.78 -32.60 11.93
C PHE A 277 20.40 -31.54 10.90
N TYR A 278 20.06 -30.34 11.37
CA TYR A 278 19.96 -29.17 10.52
C TYR A 278 21.31 -28.45 10.48
N ILE A 279 21.53 -27.71 9.38
CA ILE A 279 22.64 -26.77 9.21
C ILE A 279 22.05 -25.45 8.75
N LEU A 280 22.28 -24.42 9.52
CA LEU A 280 21.94 -23.03 9.17
C LEU A 280 23.22 -22.27 8.90
N CYS A 281 23.28 -21.56 7.78
CA CYS A 281 24.42 -20.74 7.40
C CYS A 281 24.01 -19.26 7.37
N GLY A 282 24.93 -18.38 7.75
CA GLY A 282 24.65 -16.95 7.69
C GLY A 282 25.81 -16.08 8.16
N TRP A 283 25.64 -14.78 7.94
CA TRP A 283 26.62 -13.76 8.29
C TRP A 283 26.17 -12.98 9.52
N MET A 284 27.07 -12.80 10.47
CA MET A 284 26.91 -11.90 11.62
C MET A 284 28.07 -10.93 11.72
N THR A 285 27.87 -9.81 12.45
CA THR A 285 29.01 -8.98 12.80
C THR A 285 29.95 -9.76 13.71
N GLU A 286 31.26 -9.52 13.63
CA GLU A 286 32.28 -10.19 14.45
C GLU A 286 31.93 -10.14 15.94
N LYS A 287 31.45 -9.01 16.42
CA LYS A 287 31.03 -8.83 17.82
C LYS A 287 29.82 -9.72 18.17
N ASP A 288 28.81 -9.74 17.32
CA ASP A 288 27.59 -10.55 17.58
C ASP A 288 27.89 -12.04 17.45
N ALA A 289 28.76 -12.46 16.53
CA ALA A 289 29.20 -13.82 16.37
C ALA A 289 29.89 -14.38 17.64
N HIS A 290 30.81 -13.61 18.23
CA HIS A 290 31.42 -14.00 19.50
C HIS A 290 30.44 -13.98 20.67
N SER A 291 29.51 -13.04 20.71
CA SER A 291 28.48 -13.01 21.76
C SER A 291 27.54 -14.19 21.64
N PHE A 292 27.11 -14.52 20.42
CA PHE A 292 26.30 -15.71 20.13
C PHE A 292 27.02 -17.00 20.54
N GLN A 293 28.32 -17.16 20.20
CA GLN A 293 29.13 -18.33 20.60
C GLN A 293 29.21 -18.46 22.11
N ASN A 294 29.28 -17.34 22.85
CA ASN A 294 29.29 -17.39 24.32
C ASN A 294 27.91 -17.79 24.88
N ASP A 295 26.81 -17.30 24.28
CA ASP A 295 25.45 -17.65 24.72
C ASP A 295 25.10 -19.12 24.53
N ILE A 296 25.71 -19.82 23.55
CA ILE A 296 25.44 -21.22 23.27
C ILE A 296 26.41 -22.20 23.97
N LYS A 297 27.45 -21.72 24.67
CA LYS A 297 28.47 -22.56 25.31
C LYS A 297 27.91 -23.63 26.25
N ASP A 298 26.84 -23.31 26.94
CA ASP A 298 26.20 -24.18 27.92
C ASP A 298 25.20 -25.17 27.29
N ASP A 299 24.91 -25.02 25.99
CA ASP A 299 23.98 -25.88 25.26
C ASP A 299 24.72 -26.94 24.42
N SER A 300 24.88 -28.12 24.98
CA SER A 300 25.59 -29.24 24.35
C SER A 300 24.95 -29.78 23.06
N ARG A 301 23.74 -29.30 22.69
CA ARG A 301 23.02 -29.74 21.49
C ARG A 301 23.29 -28.86 20.27
N ILE A 302 23.93 -27.69 20.45
CA ILE A 302 24.18 -26.75 19.38
C ILE A 302 25.67 -26.64 19.14
N PHE A 303 26.07 -26.77 17.89
CA PHE A 303 27.46 -26.56 17.47
C PHE A 303 27.47 -25.34 16.53
N CYS A 304 28.38 -24.41 16.78
CA CYS A 304 28.61 -23.27 15.92
C CYS A 304 30.06 -23.19 15.52
N ILE A 305 30.29 -23.18 14.24
CA ILE A 305 31.61 -22.95 13.63
C ILE A 305 31.59 -21.53 13.08
N ILE A 306 32.62 -20.76 13.46
CA ILE A 306 32.85 -19.39 12.94
C ILE A 306 34.07 -19.49 12.05
N ASP A 307 33.94 -19.18 10.76
CA ASP A 307 35.07 -19.18 9.83
C ASP A 307 36.04 -18.02 10.13
N GLY A 308 37.30 -18.33 10.25
CA GLY A 308 38.40 -17.40 10.50
C GLY A 308 38.83 -16.69 9.22
N GLU A 309 39.50 -15.53 9.36
CA GLU A 309 40.14 -14.84 8.24
C GLU A 309 41.34 -15.57 7.66
N GLU A 310 41.83 -16.62 8.36
CA GLU A 310 43.05 -17.37 7.98
C GLU A 310 42.76 -18.50 6.97
N ASP A 311 41.50 -18.82 6.73
CA ASP A 311 41.10 -19.89 5.80
C ASP A 311 40.94 -19.42 4.35
N GLU A 312 41.59 -18.33 3.93
CA GLU A 312 41.71 -17.90 2.52
C GLU A 312 42.20 -19.00 1.56
N HIS A 313 42.72 -20.11 2.09
CA HIS A 313 43.19 -21.25 1.31
C HIS A 313 42.14 -22.34 1.05
N LEU A 314 40.96 -22.26 1.67
CA LEU A 314 39.83 -23.15 1.38
C LEU A 314 39.05 -22.57 0.18
N LYS A 315 39.49 -22.93 -1.00
CA LYS A 315 38.89 -22.84 -2.35
C LYS A 315 38.04 -21.59 -2.62
N PRO A 316 38.49 -20.65 -3.49
CA PRO A 316 37.65 -19.56 -3.98
C PRO A 316 36.44 -20.18 -4.72
N GLY A 317 35.26 -20.07 -4.15
CA GLY A 317 34.00 -20.50 -4.80
C GLY A 317 32.92 -21.02 -3.87
N ILE A 318 33.12 -21.07 -2.56
CA ILE A 318 32.15 -21.67 -1.63
C ILE A 318 31.31 -20.62 -0.89
N HIS A 319 31.79 -19.41 -0.69
CA HIS A 319 31.03 -18.36 0.00
C HIS A 319 30.66 -17.20 -0.93
N GLN A 320 29.41 -16.79 -0.88
CA GLN A 320 28.99 -15.52 -1.44
C GLN A 320 29.73 -14.39 -0.72
N GLN A 321 29.88 -13.23 -1.41
CA GLN A 321 30.53 -12.10 -0.76
C GLN A 321 29.75 -11.66 0.49
N PRO A 322 30.42 -11.33 1.61
CA PRO A 322 29.78 -10.90 2.83
C PRO A 322 28.84 -9.71 2.58
N PRO A 323 27.66 -9.69 3.21
CA PRO A 323 26.77 -8.53 3.10
C PRO A 323 27.40 -7.30 3.74
N THR A 324 27.22 -6.13 3.13
CA THR A 324 27.78 -4.90 3.63
C THR A 324 26.89 -4.29 4.71
N LYS A 325 27.39 -4.18 5.93
CA LYS A 325 26.76 -3.45 7.03
C LYS A 325 27.53 -2.18 7.33
N LEU A 326 26.85 -1.02 7.16
CA LEU A 326 27.43 0.27 7.45
C LEU A 326 27.35 0.59 8.95
N LYS A 327 28.45 1.09 9.51
CA LYS A 327 28.51 1.61 10.88
C LYS A 327 29.22 2.96 10.89
N ASN A 328 28.45 4.00 10.97
CA ASN A 328 28.96 5.35 10.98
C ASN A 328 28.71 6.06 12.32
N PRO A 329 29.58 7.01 12.71
CA PRO A 329 29.34 7.88 13.85
C PRO A 329 27.98 8.58 13.76
N LYS A 330 27.41 8.93 14.91
CA LYS A 330 26.04 9.51 15.00
C LYS A 330 25.83 10.72 14.09
N LEU A 331 26.89 11.50 13.82
CA LEU A 331 26.86 12.68 12.94
C LEU A 331 26.62 12.28 11.47
N PHE A 332 27.27 11.23 10.99
CA PHE A 332 27.20 10.77 9.60
C PHE A 332 26.11 9.73 9.36
N LYS A 333 25.60 9.12 10.43
CA LYS A 333 24.56 8.07 10.37
C LYS A 333 23.33 8.47 9.54
N PRO A 334 22.78 9.70 9.59
CA PRO A 334 21.65 10.08 8.74
C PRO A 334 21.94 9.95 7.25
N PHE A 335 23.18 10.16 6.82
CA PHE A 335 23.59 10.11 5.41
C PHE A 335 23.70 8.68 4.85
N GLU A 336 23.71 7.65 5.70
CA GLU A 336 23.58 6.25 5.28
C GLU A 336 22.29 6.03 4.47
N MET A 337 21.26 6.84 4.70
CA MET A 337 20.02 6.80 3.92
C MET A 337 20.30 7.05 2.42
N TYR A 338 21.14 8.01 2.08
CA TYR A 338 21.50 8.28 0.68
C TYR A 338 22.26 7.10 0.06
N ILE A 339 23.21 6.52 0.80
CA ILE A 339 23.95 5.36 0.30
C ILE A 339 23.02 4.17 0.07
N LYS A 340 22.10 3.90 1.01
CA LYS A 340 21.09 2.82 0.86
C LYS A 340 20.14 3.04 -0.32
N MET A 341 19.83 4.30 -0.66
CA MET A 341 18.97 4.62 -1.83
C MET A 341 19.68 4.37 -3.16
N TYR A 342 20.98 4.61 -3.26
CA TYR A 342 21.76 4.38 -4.48
C TYR A 342 22.27 2.94 -4.61
N GLY A 343 22.46 2.25 -3.51
CA GLY A 343 23.03 0.91 -3.40
C GLY A 343 24.19 0.87 -2.40
N LEU A 344 24.27 -0.20 -1.63
CA LEU A 344 25.35 -0.41 -0.70
C LEU A 344 26.66 -0.68 -1.48
N PRO A 345 27.82 -0.13 -1.02
CA PRO A 345 29.11 -0.47 -1.60
C PRO A 345 29.41 -1.96 -1.39
N ALA A 346 30.28 -2.54 -2.23
CA ALA A 346 30.74 -3.90 -2.01
C ALA A 346 31.54 -3.99 -0.69
N TYR A 347 31.57 -5.18 -0.08
CA TYR A 347 32.16 -5.37 1.24
C TYR A 347 33.63 -4.90 1.34
N ASN A 348 34.39 -5.04 0.26
CA ASN A 348 35.80 -4.63 0.18
C ASN A 348 36.00 -3.18 -0.28
N GLU A 349 34.92 -2.41 -0.49
CA GLU A 349 34.99 -1.03 -0.91
C GLU A 349 35.00 -0.07 0.28
N MET A 350 35.41 1.16 0.02
CA MET A 350 35.39 2.20 1.05
C MET A 350 33.95 2.73 1.23
N ASP A 351 33.53 2.90 2.47
CA ASP A 351 32.26 3.53 2.80
C ASP A 351 32.29 5.04 2.41
N PRO A 352 31.47 5.46 1.43
CA PRO A 352 31.46 6.86 0.97
C PRO A 352 30.61 7.78 1.85
N THR A 353 29.98 7.28 2.92
CA THR A 353 28.99 8.04 3.73
C THR A 353 29.55 9.34 4.26
N TRP A 354 30.78 9.34 4.79
CA TRP A 354 31.41 10.54 5.34
C TRP A 354 31.71 11.60 4.27
N PHE A 355 32.13 11.14 3.08
CA PHE A 355 32.41 12.00 1.94
C PHE A 355 31.13 12.66 1.40
N VAL A 356 30.06 11.86 1.24
CA VAL A 356 28.73 12.36 0.83
C VAL A 356 28.21 13.35 1.87
N ALA A 357 28.35 13.04 3.16
CA ALA A 357 27.92 13.94 4.23
C ALA A 357 28.61 15.31 4.17
N LEU A 358 29.92 15.30 3.99
CA LEU A 358 30.70 16.52 3.93
C LEU A 358 30.40 17.34 2.67
N THR A 359 30.48 16.71 1.50
CA THR A 359 30.29 17.38 0.21
C THR A 359 28.85 17.90 0.04
N TYR A 360 27.85 17.10 0.38
CA TYR A 360 26.44 17.51 0.33
C TYR A 360 26.19 18.73 1.23
N SER A 361 26.60 18.65 2.51
CA SER A 361 26.36 19.73 3.47
C SER A 361 27.11 20.99 3.10
N PHE A 362 28.34 20.87 2.57
CA PHE A 362 29.14 21.98 2.10
C PHE A 362 28.53 22.68 0.88
N ILE A 363 28.13 21.90 -0.14
CA ILE A 363 27.50 22.44 -1.36
C ILE A 363 26.17 23.10 -1.03
N PHE A 364 25.33 22.45 -0.19
CA PHE A 364 24.07 23.03 0.26
C PHE A 364 24.32 24.37 0.98
N GLY A 365 25.28 24.40 1.92
CA GLY A 365 25.63 25.62 2.66
C GLY A 365 26.10 26.72 1.76
N ALA A 366 26.96 26.42 0.77
CA ALA A 366 27.45 27.40 -0.19
C ALA A 366 26.34 27.96 -1.10
N MET A 367 25.34 27.12 -1.47
CA MET A 367 24.20 27.56 -2.28
C MET A 367 23.15 28.35 -1.49
N PHE A 368 22.90 27.97 -0.25
CA PHE A 368 21.89 28.56 0.64
C PHE A 368 22.53 29.23 1.86
N GLY A 369 23.58 29.98 1.66
CA GLY A 369 24.32 30.67 2.72
C GLY A 369 23.51 31.82 3.34
N ASP A 370 22.74 31.52 4.38
CA ASP A 370 21.95 32.49 5.13
C ASP A 370 21.94 32.09 6.62
N VAL A 371 22.33 33.03 7.49
CA VAL A 371 22.45 32.78 8.94
C VAL A 371 21.12 32.45 9.57
N GLY A 372 20.07 33.21 9.25
CA GLY A 372 18.75 33.04 9.87
C GLY A 372 18.06 31.74 9.45
N GLN A 373 18.02 31.49 8.14
CA GLN A 373 17.43 30.26 7.58
C GLN A 373 18.26 29.02 7.97
N GLY A 374 19.62 29.12 7.93
CA GLY A 374 20.50 28.04 8.32
C GLY A 374 20.32 27.63 9.78
N LEU A 375 20.20 28.59 10.68
CA LEU A 375 19.99 28.35 12.11
C LEU A 375 18.63 27.71 12.37
N LEU A 376 17.59 28.14 11.64
CA LEU A 376 16.26 27.56 11.71
C LEU A 376 16.25 26.10 11.22
N LEU A 377 16.93 25.82 10.10
CA LEU A 377 17.09 24.46 9.57
C LEU A 377 17.91 23.57 10.54
N PHE A 378 18.96 24.12 11.15
CA PHE A 378 19.76 23.40 12.13
C PHE A 378 18.92 23.01 13.35
N ILE A 379 18.28 23.98 14.02
CA ILE A 379 17.49 23.73 15.23
C ILE A 379 16.28 22.88 14.93
N GLY A 380 15.50 23.22 13.92
CA GLY A 380 14.29 22.48 13.52
C GLY A 380 14.61 21.04 13.09
N GLY A 381 15.65 20.86 12.28
CA GLY A 381 16.13 19.54 11.85
C GLY A 381 16.63 18.70 13.03
N PHE A 382 17.40 19.30 13.95
CA PHE A 382 17.89 18.61 15.15
C PHE A 382 16.76 18.16 16.07
N LEU A 383 15.76 19.01 16.31
CA LEU A 383 14.61 18.67 17.13
C LEU A 383 13.79 17.55 16.51
N LEU A 384 13.50 17.62 15.22
CA LEU A 384 12.76 16.56 14.51
C LEU A 384 13.53 15.24 14.49
N TYR A 385 14.86 15.29 14.29
CA TYR A 385 15.69 14.09 14.34
C TYR A 385 15.70 13.45 15.72
N LYS A 386 15.82 14.28 16.79
CA LYS A 386 15.87 13.79 18.17
C LYS A 386 14.52 13.25 18.69
N PHE A 387 13.41 13.95 18.39
CA PHE A 387 12.10 13.60 18.97
C PHE A 387 11.29 12.66 18.09
N LYS A 388 11.38 12.79 16.75
CA LYS A 388 10.60 11.97 15.82
C LYS A 388 11.43 10.92 15.07
N HIS A 389 12.73 10.86 15.32
CA HIS A 389 13.67 9.93 14.68
C HIS A 389 13.64 9.95 13.13
N ILE A 390 13.29 11.10 12.54
CA ILE A 390 13.24 11.27 11.08
C ILE A 390 14.66 11.44 10.57
N THR A 391 15.19 10.48 9.82
CA THR A 391 16.57 10.45 9.31
C THR A 391 16.89 11.65 8.42
N LEU A 392 15.94 12.04 7.53
CA LEU A 392 16.09 13.21 6.66
C LEU A 392 16.28 14.51 7.44
N ALA A 393 15.64 14.64 8.60
CA ALA A 393 15.78 15.81 9.45
C ALA A 393 17.22 15.97 10.00
N GLY A 394 17.92 14.86 10.22
CA GLY A 394 19.34 14.86 10.58
C GLY A 394 20.23 15.42 9.47
N ILE A 395 19.94 15.08 8.22
CA ILE A 395 20.66 15.62 7.04
C ILE A 395 20.42 17.12 6.92
N ILE A 396 19.17 17.56 7.04
CA ILE A 396 18.80 18.99 7.01
C ILE A 396 19.50 19.77 8.14
N SER A 397 19.61 19.19 9.31
CA SER A 397 20.32 19.80 10.44
C SER A 397 21.80 20.02 10.13
N CYS A 398 22.50 19.02 9.56
CA CYS A 398 23.88 19.16 9.14
C CYS A 398 24.06 20.23 8.05
N ALA A 399 23.17 20.23 7.05
CA ALA A 399 23.16 21.24 6.00
C ALA A 399 22.92 22.66 6.55
N GLY A 400 22.05 22.80 7.57
CA GLY A 400 21.79 24.05 8.27
C GLY A 400 23.00 24.63 8.97
N VAL A 401 23.91 23.80 9.53
CA VAL A 401 25.17 24.26 10.11
C VAL A 401 26.04 24.93 9.06
N PHE A 402 26.25 24.27 7.92
CA PHE A 402 27.05 24.84 6.82
C PHE A 402 26.38 26.07 6.22
N SER A 403 25.04 26.08 6.07
CA SER A 403 24.28 27.25 5.64
C SER A 403 24.53 28.46 6.56
N THR A 404 24.53 28.24 7.86
CA THR A 404 24.83 29.29 8.85
C THR A 404 26.28 29.82 8.71
N ILE A 405 27.28 28.93 8.54
CA ILE A 405 28.69 29.30 8.34
C ILE A 405 28.83 30.15 7.07
N PHE A 406 28.29 29.67 5.94
CA PHE A 406 28.36 30.43 4.69
C PHE A 406 27.53 31.72 4.74
N GLY A 407 26.44 31.75 5.51
CA GLY A 407 25.66 32.95 5.76
C GLY A 407 26.46 34.05 6.42
N PHE A 408 27.31 33.72 7.39
CA PHE A 408 28.28 34.69 7.95
C PHE A 408 29.35 35.12 6.94
N MET A 409 29.82 34.19 6.10
CA MET A 409 30.79 34.53 5.05
C MET A 409 30.23 35.49 4.01
N PHE A 410 28.95 35.31 3.66
CA PHE A 410 28.22 36.11 2.66
C PHE A 410 27.56 37.35 3.25
N GLY A 411 27.36 37.39 4.58
CA GLY A 411 26.72 38.50 5.28
C GLY A 411 25.19 38.55 5.07
N SER A 412 24.56 37.40 4.88
CA SER A 412 23.08 37.29 4.67
C SER A 412 22.36 36.76 5.92
N ILE A 413 21.28 37.41 6.29
CA ILE A 413 20.34 36.96 7.34
C ILE A 413 18.90 37.13 6.87
N PHE A 414 18.14 36.06 6.73
CA PHE A 414 16.79 36.03 6.15
C PHE A 414 16.67 36.78 4.82
N GLY A 415 17.75 36.75 3.99
CA GLY A 415 17.82 37.44 2.71
C GLY A 415 18.22 38.94 2.80
N PHE A 416 18.45 39.49 4.01
CA PHE A 416 18.95 40.85 4.18
C PHE A 416 20.46 40.85 4.23
N GLU A 417 21.12 41.62 3.32
CA GLU A 417 22.60 41.70 3.21
C GLU A 417 23.19 42.90 3.94
N ASP A 418 22.38 43.82 4.45
CA ASP A 418 22.81 45.06 5.09
C ASP A 418 22.95 44.94 6.62
N VAL A 419 22.47 43.83 7.20
CA VAL A 419 22.41 43.63 8.67
C VAL A 419 23.74 43.13 9.23
N ILE A 420 24.45 42.27 8.50
CA ILE A 420 25.69 41.67 8.91
C ILE A 420 26.79 41.99 7.87
N PRO A 421 27.99 42.50 8.29
CA PRO A 421 29.06 42.68 7.34
C PRO A 421 29.56 41.33 6.81
N ALA A 422 29.63 41.18 5.48
CA ALA A 422 30.18 39.99 4.85
C ALA A 422 31.64 39.81 5.24
N LEU A 423 32.00 38.61 5.71
CA LEU A 423 33.39 38.27 6.04
C LEU A 423 34.21 37.92 4.81
N TRP A 424 33.62 37.53 3.72
CA TRP A 424 34.35 37.12 2.49
C TRP A 424 33.78 37.80 1.25
N LEU A 425 32.60 37.49 0.77
CA LEU A 425 32.05 37.91 -0.51
C LEU A 425 30.53 38.17 -0.37
N ARG A 426 30.05 39.25 -1.04
CA ARG A 426 28.60 39.44 -1.23
C ARG A 426 28.18 38.91 -2.60
N PRO A 427 27.48 37.77 -2.67
CA PRO A 427 27.14 37.11 -3.95
C PRO A 427 26.34 38.01 -4.90
N MET A 428 25.41 38.81 -4.38
CA MET A 428 24.57 39.69 -5.20
C MET A 428 25.33 40.85 -5.85
N ASN A 429 26.36 41.38 -5.19
CA ASN A 429 27.18 42.49 -5.73
C ASN A 429 28.29 42.01 -6.66
N ASN A 430 28.67 40.72 -6.60
CA ASN A 430 29.75 40.11 -7.37
C ASN A 430 29.28 38.84 -8.11
N MET A 431 28.17 38.90 -8.82
CA MET A 431 27.54 37.76 -9.52
C MET A 431 28.52 37.04 -10.47
N THR A 432 29.38 37.80 -11.16
CA THR A 432 30.36 37.25 -12.11
C THR A 432 31.35 36.31 -11.44
N VAL A 433 31.85 36.68 -10.25
CA VAL A 433 32.83 35.87 -9.48
C VAL A 433 32.14 34.62 -8.91
N SER A 434 30.92 34.77 -8.40
CA SER A 434 30.14 33.65 -7.85
C SER A 434 29.81 32.63 -8.93
N TYR A 435 29.38 33.08 -10.11
CA TYR A 435 29.10 32.21 -11.26
C TYR A 435 30.35 31.47 -11.77
N THR A 436 31.49 32.15 -11.90
CA THR A 436 32.71 31.50 -12.38
C THR A 436 33.24 30.45 -11.41
N HIS A 437 33.16 30.66 -10.10
CA HIS A 437 33.60 29.67 -9.12
C HIS A 437 32.69 28.47 -8.93
N LEU A 438 31.37 28.64 -9.10
CA LEU A 438 30.39 27.53 -8.94
C LEU A 438 30.16 26.76 -10.24
N THR A 439 30.30 27.38 -11.42
CA THR A 439 29.95 26.73 -12.70
C THR A 439 31.15 26.22 -13.51
N LEU A 440 32.39 26.70 -13.20
CA LEU A 440 33.60 26.23 -13.88
C LEU A 440 33.82 24.70 -13.86
N PRO A 441 33.50 23.97 -12.78
CA PRO A 441 33.64 22.53 -12.79
C PRO A 441 32.66 21.79 -13.70
N THR A 442 31.51 22.39 -14.02
CA THR A 442 30.47 21.74 -14.84
C THR A 442 30.64 22.00 -16.35
N ASN A 443 31.30 23.11 -16.75
CA ASN A 443 31.51 23.47 -18.15
C ASN A 443 32.79 22.89 -18.78
N SER A 444 33.62 22.18 -18.02
CA SER A 444 34.87 21.58 -18.55
C SER A 444 34.64 20.20 -19.22
N ARG A 445 33.40 19.79 -19.46
CA ARG A 445 33.03 18.53 -20.12
C ARG A 445 32.06 18.72 -21.29
N VAL A 446 32.23 19.76 -22.07
CA VAL A 446 31.63 19.87 -23.40
C VAL A 446 32.71 19.94 -24.47
#